data_d76a9b64cd6df37c720e8449e1260fd7
#
_entry.id   d76a9b64cd6df37c720e8449e1260fd7
#
_cell.length_a   1.000
_cell.length_b   1.000
_cell.length_c   1.000
_cell.angle_alpha   90.00
_cell.angle_beta   90.00
_cell.angle_gamma   90.00
#
_symmetry.space_group_name_H-M   'P 1'
#
loop_
_entity.id
_entity.type
_entity.pdbx_description
1 polymer ?
#
loop_
_entity_poly.entity_id
_entity_poly.type
_entity_poly.pdbx_seq_one_letter_code
_entity_poly.pdbx_strand_id
1 'polypeptide(L)'
;MRTLLALLLLSFCLAASAEWVKVGDARLTTIEKYIDPDNVKQTGPMAIMRQLWEISNFTAPEKDGALSVKTLAEYDCQNRQYRTLEHYRFTEALAQGSQIKPANSHPSGSAWSAIAPGSVNAAVIDMICPGGDDS
;
A
#
# COMPACT_ATOMS: atom_id res chain seq x y z
N MET A 1 -34.64 -4.26 48.94
CA MET A 1 -34.58 -3.72 47.56
C MET A 1 -33.13 -3.63 47.16
N ARG A 2 -32.66 -4.54 46.35
CA ARG A 2 -31.26 -4.54 45.83
C ARG A 2 -31.34 -4.13 44.39
N THR A 3 -30.97 -2.89 44.11
CA THR A 3 -30.83 -2.37 42.75
C THR A 3 -29.50 -2.85 42.18
N LEU A 4 -29.55 -3.81 41.26
CA LEU A 4 -28.44 -4.26 40.45
C LEU A 4 -28.21 -3.20 39.36
N LEU A 5 -27.16 -2.40 39.53
CA LEU A 5 -26.65 -1.48 38.51
C LEU A 5 -25.85 -2.29 37.50
N ALA A 6 -26.46 -2.67 36.38
CA ALA A 6 -25.76 -3.30 35.27
C ALA A 6 -24.93 -2.25 34.53
N LEU A 7 -23.61 -2.24 34.77
CA LEU A 7 -22.66 -1.47 33.97
C LEU A 7 -22.53 -2.13 32.60
N LEU A 8 -23.19 -1.55 31.61
CA LEU A 8 -23.02 -1.91 30.21
C LEU A 8 -21.71 -1.31 29.72
N LEU A 9 -20.64 -2.09 29.77
CA LEU A 9 -19.37 -1.77 29.13
C LEU A 9 -19.58 -1.86 27.61
N LEU A 10 -19.87 -0.72 26.96
CA LEU A 10 -19.76 -0.58 25.52
C LEU A 10 -18.28 -0.68 25.14
N SER A 11 -17.86 -1.86 24.73
CA SER A 11 -16.57 -2.04 24.04
C SER A 11 -16.66 -1.33 22.70
N PHE A 12 -16.18 -0.11 22.63
CA PHE A 12 -15.90 0.55 21.35
C PHE A 12 -14.73 -0.20 20.72
N CYS A 13 -15.01 -1.11 19.79
CA CYS A 13 -14.01 -1.57 18.84
C CYS A 13 -13.65 -0.38 17.96
N LEU A 14 -12.56 0.30 18.28
CA LEU A 14 -11.88 1.20 17.35
C LEU A 14 -11.36 0.31 16.23
N ALA A 15 -12.12 0.22 15.13
CA ALA A 15 -11.59 -0.32 13.89
C ALA A 15 -10.43 0.58 13.50
N ALA A 16 -9.20 0.08 13.59
CA ALA A 16 -8.03 0.73 13.01
C ALA A 16 -8.23 0.76 11.50
N SER A 17 -8.76 1.87 11.00
CA SER A 17 -8.87 2.09 9.55
C SER A 17 -7.49 2.47 9.05
N ALA A 18 -7.00 1.78 8.01
CA ALA A 18 -5.78 2.15 7.33
C ALA A 18 -5.91 3.60 6.82
N GLU A 19 -5.01 4.47 7.22
CA GLU A 19 -4.98 5.84 6.73
C GLU A 19 -4.14 5.88 5.44
N TRP A 20 -4.82 5.92 4.31
CA TRP A 20 -4.18 5.99 3.01
C TRP A 20 -3.66 7.39 2.73
N VAL A 21 -2.35 7.50 2.57
CA VAL A 21 -1.67 8.76 2.25
C VAL A 21 -1.32 8.77 0.77
N LYS A 22 -1.74 9.83 0.07
CA LYS A 22 -1.40 10.03 -1.34
C LYS A 22 0.07 10.36 -1.50
N VAL A 23 0.74 9.68 -2.42
CA VAL A 23 2.16 9.85 -2.72
C VAL A 23 2.33 10.44 -4.11
N GLY A 24 3.14 11.50 -4.21
CA GLY A 24 3.46 12.14 -5.47
C GLY A 24 2.38 13.07 -5.99
N ASP A 25 2.67 13.77 -7.07
CA ASP A 25 1.75 14.69 -7.75
C ASP A 25 1.13 14.01 -8.98
N ALA A 26 -0.19 13.89 -8.99
CA ALA A 26 -0.97 13.33 -10.10
C ALA A 26 -0.80 14.10 -11.42
N ARG A 27 -0.18 15.26 -11.42
CA ARG A 27 0.01 16.09 -12.63
C ARG A 27 0.97 15.46 -13.64
N LEU A 28 1.82 14.54 -13.20
CA LEU A 28 2.85 13.93 -14.04
C LEU A 28 2.56 12.47 -14.40
N THR A 29 1.52 11.88 -13.83
CA THR A 29 1.18 10.47 -14.06
C THR A 29 -0.33 10.28 -14.25
N THR A 30 -0.71 9.28 -15.03
CA THR A 30 -2.10 8.82 -15.15
C THR A 30 -2.53 7.94 -13.98
N ILE A 31 -1.69 7.78 -12.97
CA ILE A 31 -1.90 6.89 -11.83
C ILE A 31 -1.68 7.69 -10.54
N GLU A 32 -2.65 7.65 -9.65
CA GLU A 32 -2.51 8.15 -8.29
C GLU A 32 -2.14 7.00 -7.36
N LYS A 33 -1.05 7.15 -6.63
CA LYS A 33 -0.59 6.14 -5.66
C LYS A 33 -0.89 6.58 -4.23
N TYR A 34 -1.33 5.62 -3.42
CA TYR A 34 -1.58 5.77 -2.00
C TYR A 34 -0.84 4.67 -1.25
N ILE A 35 -0.31 4.99 -0.09
CA ILE A 35 0.34 4.04 0.83
C ILE A 35 -0.23 4.17 2.23
N ASP A 36 -0.05 3.13 3.03
CA ASP A 36 -0.31 3.13 4.47
C ASP A 36 1.03 3.13 5.22
N PRO A 37 1.57 4.32 5.57
CA PRO A 37 2.90 4.44 6.16
C PRO A 37 2.98 3.89 7.58
N ASP A 38 1.85 3.75 8.28
CA ASP A 38 1.80 3.25 9.65
C ASP A 38 1.90 1.71 9.72
N ASN A 39 1.68 1.02 8.61
CA ASN A 39 1.70 -0.44 8.51
C ASN A 39 2.84 -0.96 7.61
N VAL A 40 4.01 -0.33 7.68
CA VAL A 40 5.20 -0.78 6.97
C VAL A 40 5.90 -1.87 7.78
N LYS A 41 6.07 -3.05 7.18
CA LYS A 41 6.74 -4.19 7.79
C LYS A 41 8.21 -4.23 7.38
N GLN A 42 9.09 -4.30 8.36
CA GLN A 42 10.52 -4.54 8.12
C GLN A 42 10.78 -6.04 7.94
N THR A 43 11.51 -6.39 6.88
CA THR A 43 11.81 -7.78 6.53
C THR A 43 13.24 -7.92 6.00
N GLY A 44 13.65 -9.16 5.78
CA GLY A 44 14.96 -9.49 5.22
C GLY A 44 16.13 -9.34 6.20
N PRO A 45 17.34 -9.69 5.75
CA PRO A 45 18.55 -9.55 6.55
C PRO A 45 18.76 -8.09 6.98
N MET A 46 19.12 -7.86 8.24
CA MET A 46 19.33 -6.52 8.83
C MET A 46 18.15 -5.55 8.67
N ALA A 47 16.94 -6.08 8.41
CA ALA A 47 15.72 -5.29 8.21
C ALA A 47 15.86 -4.21 7.09
N ILE A 48 16.58 -4.52 6.03
CA ILE A 48 16.77 -3.60 4.88
C ILE A 48 15.60 -3.58 3.91
N MET A 49 14.71 -4.57 4.00
CA MET A 49 13.49 -4.64 3.18
C MET A 49 12.32 -3.98 3.89
N ARG A 50 11.41 -3.40 3.11
CA ARG A 50 10.14 -2.84 3.57
C ARG A 50 9.01 -3.41 2.75
N GLN A 51 8.02 -4.01 3.43
CA GLN A 51 6.78 -4.46 2.82
C GLN A 51 5.64 -3.57 3.25
N LEU A 52 4.82 -3.15 2.29
CA LEU A 52 3.63 -2.37 2.56
C LEU A 52 2.57 -2.60 1.49
N TRP A 53 1.33 -2.32 1.86
CA TRP A 53 0.23 -2.26 0.91
C TRP A 53 0.20 -0.89 0.24
N GLU A 54 0.02 -0.90 -1.08
CA GLU A 54 -0.17 0.28 -1.91
C GLU A 54 -1.51 0.17 -2.64
N ILE A 55 -2.12 1.32 -2.95
CA ILE A 55 -3.24 1.41 -3.88
C ILE A 55 -2.83 2.35 -5.01
N SER A 56 -3.05 1.91 -6.24
CA SER A 56 -2.93 2.76 -7.42
C SER A 56 -4.30 2.92 -8.06
N ASN A 57 -4.76 4.17 -8.20
CA ASN A 57 -5.97 4.51 -8.92
C ASN A 57 -5.64 4.84 -10.38
N PHE A 58 -6.43 4.33 -11.29
CA PHE A 58 -6.38 4.71 -12.70
C PHE A 58 -7.33 5.87 -12.98
N THR A 59 -6.97 6.74 -13.91
CA THR A 59 -7.83 7.88 -14.32
C THR A 59 -9.01 7.45 -15.18
N ALA A 60 -8.92 6.27 -15.81
CA ALA A 60 -9.97 5.65 -16.58
C ALA A 60 -9.94 4.14 -16.38
N PRO A 61 -11.06 3.42 -16.58
CA PRO A 61 -11.06 1.97 -16.43
C PRO A 61 -10.09 1.30 -17.40
N GLU A 62 -9.35 0.33 -16.90
CA GLU A 62 -8.54 -0.57 -17.71
C GLU A 62 -9.42 -1.51 -18.55
N LYS A 63 -8.83 -2.28 -19.46
CA LYS A 63 -9.57 -3.19 -20.36
C LYS A 63 -10.44 -4.21 -19.62
N ASP A 64 -10.05 -4.62 -18.43
CA ASP A 64 -10.78 -5.54 -17.57
C ASP A 64 -11.81 -4.86 -16.66
N GLY A 65 -11.96 -3.54 -16.78
CA GLY A 65 -12.87 -2.72 -15.97
C GLY A 65 -12.30 -2.25 -14.65
N ALA A 66 -11.02 -2.51 -14.36
CA ALA A 66 -10.39 -2.07 -13.12
C ALA A 66 -10.20 -0.56 -13.09
N LEU A 67 -10.57 0.07 -11.97
CA LEU A 67 -10.26 1.47 -11.63
C LEU A 67 -9.17 1.60 -10.58
N SER A 68 -8.85 0.53 -9.87
CA SER A 68 -7.73 0.52 -8.93
C SER A 68 -7.11 -0.86 -8.81
N VAL A 69 -5.88 -0.87 -8.32
CA VAL A 69 -5.15 -2.07 -7.93
C VAL A 69 -4.56 -1.88 -6.54
N LYS A 70 -4.75 -2.87 -5.67
CA LYS A 70 -4.10 -2.97 -4.37
C LYS A 70 -2.95 -3.95 -4.47
N THR A 71 -1.75 -3.51 -4.12
CA THR A 71 -0.51 -4.25 -4.31
C THR A 71 0.21 -4.41 -2.97
N LEU A 72 0.63 -5.63 -2.63
CA LEU A 72 1.66 -5.83 -1.62
C LEU A 72 3.01 -5.69 -2.30
N ALA A 73 3.70 -4.60 -2.00
CA ALA A 73 5.00 -4.28 -2.55
C ALA A 73 6.12 -4.52 -1.53
N GLU A 74 7.29 -4.89 -2.03
CA GLU A 74 8.51 -4.99 -1.25
C GLU A 74 9.57 -4.08 -1.85
N TYR A 75 10.18 -3.26 -1.00
CA TYR A 75 11.22 -2.30 -1.34
C TYR A 75 12.54 -2.70 -0.69
N ASP A 76 13.61 -2.69 -1.47
CA ASP A 76 14.98 -2.84 -1.00
C ASP A 76 15.59 -1.45 -0.79
N CYS A 77 15.72 -1.06 0.47
CA CYS A 77 16.25 0.26 0.85
C CYS A 77 17.71 0.45 0.45
N GLN A 78 18.49 -0.62 0.41
CA GLN A 78 19.91 -0.57 0.11
C GLN A 78 20.18 -0.40 -1.40
N ASN A 79 19.50 -1.20 -2.22
CA ASN A 79 19.72 -1.23 -3.67
C ASN A 79 18.73 -0.34 -4.44
N ARG A 80 17.81 0.33 -3.75
CA ARG A 80 16.76 1.20 -4.34
C ARG A 80 16.00 0.51 -5.48
N GLN A 81 15.41 -0.61 -5.17
CA GLN A 81 14.59 -1.39 -6.10
C GLN A 81 13.33 -1.89 -5.40
N TYR A 82 12.35 -2.30 -6.18
CA TYR A 82 11.07 -2.79 -5.67
C TYR A 82 10.60 -4.00 -6.47
N ARG A 83 9.68 -4.77 -5.88
CA ARG A 83 8.96 -5.85 -6.53
C ARG A 83 7.55 -5.99 -5.96
N THR A 84 6.69 -6.65 -6.72
CA THR A 84 5.32 -7.00 -6.33
C THR A 84 5.28 -8.41 -5.77
N LEU A 85 4.67 -8.58 -4.60
CA LEU A 85 4.40 -9.89 -3.99
C LEU A 85 2.99 -10.37 -4.32
N GLU A 86 2.00 -9.47 -4.19
CA GLU A 86 0.59 -9.75 -4.47
C GLU A 86 -0.07 -8.54 -5.09
N HIS A 87 -1.08 -8.75 -5.94
CA HIS A 87 -1.93 -7.66 -6.39
C HIS A 87 -3.38 -8.11 -6.62
N TYR A 88 -4.30 -7.20 -6.35
CA TYR A 88 -5.73 -7.37 -6.46
C TYR A 88 -6.32 -6.18 -7.20
N ARG A 89 -7.16 -6.44 -8.21
CA ARG A 89 -7.76 -5.42 -9.04
C ARG A 89 -9.23 -5.21 -8.65
N PHE A 90 -9.68 -3.96 -8.66
CA PHE A 90 -11.01 -3.58 -8.19
C PHE A 90 -11.73 -2.68 -9.21
N THR A 91 -13.06 -2.80 -9.24
CA THR A 91 -13.92 -2.05 -10.16
C THR A 91 -14.09 -0.58 -9.80
N GLU A 92 -13.74 -0.18 -8.59
CA GLU A 92 -13.82 1.20 -8.10
C GLU A 92 -12.46 1.69 -7.59
N ALA A 93 -12.34 3.00 -7.41
CA ALA A 93 -11.14 3.61 -6.85
C ALA A 93 -10.89 3.15 -5.40
N LEU A 94 -9.66 3.30 -4.92
CA LEU A 94 -9.25 3.01 -3.54
C LEU A 94 -9.55 1.58 -3.09
N ALA A 95 -9.41 0.62 -4.01
CA ALA A 95 -9.65 -0.80 -3.78
C ALA A 95 -11.07 -1.08 -3.27
N GLN A 96 -12.04 -0.33 -3.76
CA GLN A 96 -13.46 -0.50 -3.47
C GLN A 96 -14.18 -1.24 -4.61
N GLY A 97 -15.43 -1.57 -4.38
CA GLY A 97 -16.25 -2.29 -5.36
C GLY A 97 -15.91 -3.78 -5.40
N SER A 98 -16.09 -4.39 -6.56
CA SER A 98 -15.88 -5.82 -6.76
C SER A 98 -14.45 -6.11 -7.14
N GLN A 99 -13.87 -7.15 -6.54
CA GLN A 99 -12.57 -7.66 -6.96
C GLN A 99 -12.68 -8.40 -8.28
N ILE A 100 -11.84 -8.04 -9.23
CA ILE A 100 -11.74 -8.71 -10.53
C ILE A 100 -10.79 -9.90 -10.38
N LYS A 101 -11.25 -11.09 -10.74
CA LYS A 101 -10.46 -12.32 -10.67
C LYS A 101 -9.83 -12.64 -12.03
N PRO A 102 -8.70 -13.38 -12.03
CA PRO A 102 -7.97 -13.91 -10.89
C PRO A 102 -7.10 -12.86 -10.22
N ALA A 103 -6.96 -12.97 -8.89
CA ALA A 103 -5.89 -12.30 -8.17
C ALA A 103 -4.56 -12.97 -8.55
N ASN A 104 -3.52 -12.17 -8.75
CA ASN A 104 -2.18 -12.68 -8.98
C ASN A 104 -1.37 -12.57 -7.70
N SER A 105 -0.84 -13.69 -7.24
CA SER A 105 0.12 -13.73 -6.15
C SER A 105 1.43 -14.33 -6.64
N HIS A 106 2.52 -13.72 -6.24
CA HIS A 106 3.87 -14.20 -6.51
C HIS A 106 4.56 -14.44 -5.16
N PRO A 107 4.46 -15.64 -4.55
CA PRO A 107 5.03 -15.89 -3.22
C PRO A 107 6.51 -15.55 -3.11
N SER A 108 7.25 -15.70 -4.21
CA SER A 108 8.66 -15.30 -4.31
C SER A 108 8.86 -13.86 -4.78
N GLY A 109 7.77 -13.14 -5.03
CA GLY A 109 7.77 -11.83 -5.65
C GLY A 109 7.99 -11.85 -7.16
N SER A 110 7.66 -10.75 -7.83
CA SER A 110 8.07 -10.50 -9.21
C SER A 110 9.58 -10.24 -9.28
N ALA A 111 10.12 -10.12 -10.48
CA ALA A 111 11.51 -9.67 -10.64
C ALA A 111 11.71 -8.27 -10.01
N TRP A 112 12.88 -8.04 -9.44
CA TRP A 112 13.25 -6.73 -8.93
C TRP A 112 13.36 -5.71 -10.06
N SER A 113 12.79 -4.53 -9.84
CA SER A 113 12.82 -3.39 -10.76
C SER A 113 13.54 -2.23 -10.11
N ALA A 114 14.49 -1.63 -10.82
CA ALA A 114 15.16 -0.42 -10.34
C ALA A 114 14.16 0.73 -10.23
N ILE A 115 14.31 1.54 -9.19
CA ILE A 115 13.49 2.73 -8.97
C ILE A 115 14.12 3.91 -9.69
N ALA A 116 13.40 4.44 -10.69
CA ALA A 116 13.86 5.63 -11.40
C ALA A 116 13.80 6.86 -10.50
N PRO A 117 14.84 7.72 -10.50
CA PRO A 117 14.80 8.99 -9.78
C PRO A 117 13.63 9.86 -10.22
N GLY A 118 12.95 10.53 -9.28
CA GLY A 118 11.80 11.38 -9.55
C GLY A 118 10.50 10.63 -9.85
N SER A 119 10.49 9.31 -9.79
CA SER A 119 9.27 8.49 -9.95
C SER A 119 8.44 8.47 -8.66
N VAL A 120 7.17 8.05 -8.76
CA VAL A 120 6.31 7.86 -7.59
C VAL A 120 6.91 6.82 -6.63
N ASN A 121 7.50 5.75 -7.14
CA ASN A 121 8.17 4.74 -6.31
C ASN A 121 9.42 5.31 -5.60
N ALA A 122 10.11 6.30 -6.19
CA ALA A 122 11.18 7.02 -5.51
C ALA A 122 10.64 7.78 -4.30
N ALA A 123 9.51 8.46 -4.43
CA ALA A 123 8.85 9.13 -3.31
C ALA A 123 8.41 8.13 -2.22
N VAL A 124 7.93 6.95 -2.59
CA VAL A 124 7.57 5.90 -1.62
C VAL A 124 8.79 5.44 -0.83
N ILE A 125 9.88 5.06 -1.51
CA ILE A 125 11.07 4.51 -0.83
C ILE A 125 11.71 5.56 0.09
N ASP A 126 11.68 6.84 -0.28
CA ASP A 126 12.19 7.93 0.55
C ASP A 126 11.35 8.14 1.82
N MET A 127 10.04 7.85 1.77
CA MET A 127 9.16 7.92 2.94
C MET A 127 9.33 6.75 3.91
N ILE A 128 9.63 5.54 3.42
CA ILE A 128 9.61 4.31 4.22
C ILE A 128 10.98 3.79 4.62
N CYS A 129 12.05 4.27 3.98
CA CYS A 129 13.43 3.88 4.29
C CYS A 129 14.13 4.94 5.14
N PRO A 130 14.90 4.53 6.18
CA PRO A 130 15.66 5.49 6.97
C PRO A 130 16.76 6.16 6.13
N GLY A 131 16.97 7.47 6.31
CA GLY A 131 18.07 8.22 5.68
C GLY A 131 17.71 8.89 4.35
N GLY A 132 16.43 9.03 3.99
CA GLY A 132 16.00 9.75 2.78
C GLY A 132 16.11 11.28 2.83
N ASP A 133 16.44 11.85 3.98
CA ASP A 133 16.44 13.31 4.19
C ASP A 133 17.85 13.97 4.14
N ASP A 134 18.90 13.23 3.79
CA ASP A 134 20.26 13.76 3.75
C ASP A 134 20.83 13.83 2.31
N SER A 135 20.14 14.57 1.43
CA SER A 135 20.81 15.02 0.18
C SER A 135 20.09 16.21 -0.45
#